data_7b20aaa63c1428ca5cebc60f0443fc18
#
_entry.id   7b20aaa63c1428ca5cebc60f0443fc18
#
_cell.length_a   1.000
_cell.length_b   1.000
_cell.length_c   1.000
_cell.angle_alpha   90.00
_cell.angle_beta   90.00
_cell.angle_gamma   90.00
#
_symmetry.space_group_name_H-M   'P 1'
#
loop_
_entity.id
_entity.type
_entity.pdbx_description
1 polymer ?
#
loop_
_entity_poly.entity_id
_entity_poly.type
_entity_poly.pdbx_seq_one_letter_code
_entity_poly.pdbx_strand_id
1 'polypeptide(L)'
;MDRHVLAIDLGTSALKVALVSVAGQVVAAEQEAHQVQLLPGGGAEQDPEGWWAMITGVSSRLMARGVVPPDAVAAVCCTAQWSGTVPVTGDGRPVRNAIIWMDSRGAPYARRITSGPVRLSGYGADKLARWIRKTAGIPSHSGKDPLAHILWLKHEEPGAYRAASMFLEPKDWLNLRLTGEAAASFDSIALHWVTDNRRPGQIHYDPALLRLAGVAGSKLPGLRAATDILGPLLPGPAAQLGVPAGLPVVVGTPDLHSAAIGSGATRDYQAHLYVGTSSWLTCHVPFKKTDLLHNMASLPAPVPGRYFVADEQETAGAALTFLRDRVLYDGDPPPAAYAEFDRMAGQAPAGSNGVIFTPWLYGERTPVEDPFVRGGFHNLSLSASRDDLVRAVFEGVALNARWLLTAVERFTRHRLEPIRFIGGGARSDVWCQIFADVLGRGIEQVADPVNANARGAGLLAAVALGELTFDQVPDRVRVARTYSPDAATAGLYDELFGEFVGFYRRNRRAYAHLNRPRMAG
;
A
#
# COMPACT_ATOMS: atom_id res chain seq x y z
N MET A 1 5.39 -34.37 1.69
CA MET A 1 6.11 -33.26 2.34
C MET A 1 5.29 -32.01 2.17
N ASP A 2 5.18 -31.18 3.22
CA ASP A 2 4.48 -29.91 3.11
C ASP A 2 5.21 -28.99 2.15
N ARG A 3 4.50 -28.46 1.13
CA ARG A 3 5.06 -27.57 0.12
C ARG A 3 5.03 -26.13 0.61
N HIS A 4 6.08 -25.39 0.31
CA HIS A 4 6.26 -24.01 0.75
C HIS A 4 6.56 -23.09 -0.43
N VAL A 5 6.30 -21.81 -0.25
CA VAL A 5 6.62 -20.74 -1.20
C VAL A 5 7.68 -19.85 -0.56
N LEU A 6 8.73 -19.53 -1.28
CA LEU A 6 9.64 -18.45 -0.91
C LEU A 6 8.98 -17.13 -1.33
N ALA A 7 8.41 -16.43 -0.37
CA ALA A 7 7.72 -15.16 -0.55
C ALA A 7 8.69 -14.00 -0.27
N ILE A 8 8.82 -13.08 -1.22
CA ILE A 8 9.68 -11.89 -1.13
C ILE A 8 8.77 -10.66 -1.10
N ASP A 9 8.84 -9.88 -0.03
CA ASP A 9 8.06 -8.65 0.19
C ASP A 9 9.02 -7.46 0.29
N LEU A 10 9.17 -6.72 -0.80
CA LEU A 10 10.02 -5.53 -0.90
C LEU A 10 9.19 -4.27 -0.57
N GLY A 11 9.06 -3.94 0.70
CA GLY A 11 8.43 -2.69 1.13
C GLY A 11 9.35 -1.47 0.99
N THR A 12 8.83 -0.28 1.28
CA THR A 12 9.58 0.99 1.15
C THR A 12 10.70 1.14 2.18
N SER A 13 10.49 0.70 3.41
CA SER A 13 11.44 0.88 4.53
C SER A 13 12.07 -0.42 5.02
N ALA A 14 11.55 -1.57 4.59
CA ALA A 14 12.07 -2.88 4.96
C ALA A 14 11.74 -3.91 3.88
N LEU A 15 12.69 -4.82 3.68
CA LEU A 15 12.52 -6.06 2.96
C LEU A 15 12.13 -7.17 3.93
N LYS A 16 11.23 -8.04 3.51
CA LYS A 16 10.94 -9.29 4.22
C LYS A 16 11.01 -10.47 3.25
N VAL A 17 11.62 -11.56 3.69
CA VAL A 17 11.59 -12.86 3.01
C VAL A 17 10.97 -13.86 3.97
N ALA A 18 10.01 -14.63 3.49
CA ALA A 18 9.30 -15.61 4.31
C ALA A 18 9.13 -16.95 3.58
N LEU A 19 9.11 -18.02 4.36
CA LEU A 19 8.67 -19.34 3.92
C LEU A 19 7.20 -19.50 4.35
N VAL A 20 6.34 -19.58 3.34
CA VAL A 20 4.88 -19.67 3.53
C VAL A 20 4.41 -21.03 3.02
N SER A 21 3.75 -21.82 3.86
CA SER A 21 3.16 -23.08 3.40
C SER A 21 2.06 -22.82 2.37
N VAL A 22 1.80 -23.74 1.46
CA VAL A 22 0.68 -23.63 0.51
C VAL A 22 -0.69 -23.54 1.22
N ALA A 23 -0.73 -23.87 2.52
CA ALA A 23 -1.90 -23.67 3.37
C ALA A 23 -2.01 -22.26 3.98
N GLY A 24 -1.06 -21.36 3.69
CA GLY A 24 -1.08 -19.97 4.13
C GLY A 24 -0.42 -19.68 5.48
N GLN A 25 0.32 -20.63 6.07
CA GLN A 25 1.05 -20.40 7.31
C GLN A 25 2.44 -19.84 7.01
N VAL A 26 2.82 -18.74 7.64
CA VAL A 26 4.21 -18.24 7.64
C VAL A 26 5.00 -19.07 8.66
N VAL A 27 5.85 -19.99 8.18
CA VAL A 27 6.60 -20.91 9.04
C VAL A 27 7.93 -20.32 9.51
N ALA A 28 8.50 -19.41 8.70
CA ALA A 28 9.69 -18.64 9.06
C ALA A 28 9.70 -17.34 8.26
N ALA A 29 10.25 -16.29 8.85
CA ALA A 29 10.47 -15.02 8.18
C ALA A 29 11.73 -14.34 8.70
N GLU A 30 12.38 -13.60 7.83
CA GLU A 30 13.50 -12.71 8.12
C GLU A 30 13.22 -11.35 7.49
N GLN A 31 13.69 -10.27 8.14
CA GLN A 31 13.52 -8.93 7.62
C GLN A 31 14.79 -8.10 7.78
N GLU A 32 14.94 -7.13 6.89
CA GLU A 32 16.05 -6.18 6.95
C GLU A 32 15.52 -4.78 6.56
N ALA A 33 15.88 -3.77 7.36
CA ALA A 33 15.50 -2.39 7.09
C ALA A 33 16.40 -1.80 5.99
N HIS A 34 15.83 -0.96 5.14
CA HIS A 34 16.60 -0.19 4.17
C HIS A 34 16.09 1.25 4.09
N GLN A 35 16.92 2.12 3.52
CA GLN A 35 16.66 3.54 3.51
C GLN A 35 16.15 4.02 2.14
N VAL A 36 15.37 5.09 2.18
CA VAL A 36 15.01 5.87 1.00
C VAL A 36 16.00 7.02 0.85
N GLN A 37 16.54 7.19 -0.33
CA GLN A 37 17.35 8.35 -0.70
C GLN A 37 16.41 9.50 -1.09
N LEU A 38 16.23 10.44 -0.19
CA LEU A 38 15.47 11.66 -0.45
C LEU A 38 16.37 12.68 -1.15
N LEU A 39 15.87 13.25 -2.25
CA LEU A 39 16.59 14.18 -3.10
C LEU A 39 15.88 15.54 -3.18
N PRO A 40 16.60 16.63 -3.51
CA PRO A 40 15.99 17.94 -3.73
C PRO A 40 14.84 17.90 -4.77
N GLY A 41 13.91 18.82 -4.66
CA GLY A 41 12.77 18.92 -5.59
C GLY A 41 11.71 17.85 -5.42
N GLY A 42 11.71 17.12 -4.28
CA GLY A 42 10.75 16.07 -3.98
C GLY A 42 11.12 14.72 -4.61
N GLY A 43 12.40 14.49 -4.89
CA GLY A 43 12.91 13.22 -5.39
C GLY A 43 12.98 12.14 -4.30
N ALA A 44 12.68 10.90 -4.66
CA ALA A 44 12.79 9.74 -3.78
C ALA A 44 13.22 8.51 -4.58
N GLU A 45 14.37 7.96 -4.22
CA GLU A 45 15.01 6.89 -4.99
C GLU A 45 15.54 5.78 -4.09
N GLN A 46 15.72 4.59 -4.70
CA GLN A 46 16.39 3.45 -4.09
C GLN A 46 17.22 2.70 -5.12
N ASP A 47 18.31 2.05 -4.68
CA ASP A 47 19.19 1.25 -5.55
C ASP A 47 18.62 -0.16 -5.75
N PRO A 48 18.25 -0.56 -6.98
CA PRO A 48 17.74 -1.90 -7.27
C PRO A 48 18.78 -3.01 -7.01
N GLU A 49 20.06 -2.77 -7.29
CA GLU A 49 21.09 -3.77 -6.99
C GLU A 49 21.28 -3.93 -5.47
N GLY A 50 21.11 -2.85 -4.71
CA GLY A 50 21.04 -2.91 -3.25
C GLY A 50 19.85 -3.74 -2.77
N TRP A 51 18.67 -3.64 -3.39
CA TRP A 51 17.53 -4.52 -3.10
C TRP A 51 17.89 -5.99 -3.34
N TRP A 52 18.52 -6.29 -4.49
CA TRP A 52 18.90 -7.66 -4.83
C TRP A 52 19.90 -8.24 -3.84
N ALA A 53 20.94 -7.49 -3.49
CA ALA A 53 21.94 -7.92 -2.49
C ALA A 53 21.29 -8.21 -1.13
N MET A 54 20.35 -7.37 -0.71
CA MET A 54 19.60 -7.56 0.52
C MET A 54 18.70 -8.80 0.45
N ILE A 55 17.93 -8.97 -0.63
CA ILE A 55 17.06 -10.14 -0.85
C ILE A 55 17.85 -11.43 -0.75
N THR A 56 18.97 -11.52 -1.44
CA THR A 56 19.81 -12.73 -1.43
C THR A 56 20.42 -12.98 -0.06
N GLY A 57 20.87 -11.93 0.64
CA GLY A 57 21.40 -12.02 2.00
C GLY A 57 20.35 -12.51 3.01
N VAL A 58 19.16 -11.90 2.99
CA VAL A 58 18.05 -12.27 3.87
C VAL A 58 17.56 -13.68 3.58
N SER A 59 17.41 -14.05 2.29
CA SER A 59 17.00 -15.39 1.88
C SER A 59 18.00 -16.45 2.32
N SER A 60 19.29 -16.22 2.10
CA SER A 60 20.36 -17.15 2.52
C SER A 60 20.34 -17.38 4.04
N ARG A 61 20.20 -16.32 4.85
CA ARG A 61 20.06 -16.44 6.31
C ARG A 61 18.83 -17.23 6.71
N LEU A 62 17.68 -16.96 6.05
CA LEU A 62 16.43 -17.66 6.32
C LEU A 62 16.56 -19.17 6.01
N MET A 63 17.11 -19.51 4.84
CA MET A 63 17.30 -20.91 4.41
C MET A 63 18.30 -21.66 5.30
N ALA A 64 19.38 -20.96 5.76
CA ALA A 64 20.39 -21.54 6.66
C ALA A 64 19.81 -21.94 8.03
N ARG A 65 18.64 -21.45 8.42
CA ARG A 65 17.94 -21.89 9.65
C ARG A 65 17.42 -23.33 9.55
N GLY A 66 17.33 -23.89 8.35
CA GLY A 66 16.91 -25.27 8.14
C GLY A 66 15.46 -25.59 8.57
N VAL A 67 14.60 -24.57 8.72
CA VAL A 67 13.19 -24.77 9.11
C VAL A 67 12.41 -25.50 8.02
N VAL A 68 12.73 -25.23 6.75
CA VAL A 68 12.17 -25.90 5.58
C VAL A 68 13.35 -26.36 4.72
N PRO A 69 13.41 -27.65 4.32
CA PRO A 69 14.44 -28.11 3.41
C PRO A 69 14.25 -27.47 2.02
N PRO A 70 15.34 -27.14 1.30
CA PRO A 70 15.26 -26.45 -0.01
C PRO A 70 14.32 -27.13 -1.02
N ASP A 71 14.26 -28.44 -1.05
CA ASP A 71 13.42 -29.24 -1.97
C ASP A 71 11.93 -29.22 -1.60
N ALA A 72 11.57 -28.74 -0.43
CA ALA A 72 10.17 -28.50 -0.06
C ALA A 72 9.69 -27.11 -0.52
N VAL A 73 10.57 -26.25 -1.08
CA VAL A 73 10.18 -25.01 -1.73
C VAL A 73 9.62 -25.31 -3.12
N ALA A 74 8.38 -24.93 -3.37
CA ALA A 74 7.62 -25.26 -4.57
C ALA A 74 7.55 -24.12 -5.59
N ALA A 75 7.72 -22.89 -5.15
CA ALA A 75 7.67 -21.70 -5.99
C ALA A 75 8.34 -20.50 -5.31
N VAL A 76 8.62 -19.47 -6.13
CA VAL A 76 9.01 -18.13 -5.67
C VAL A 76 7.92 -17.14 -6.09
N CYS A 77 7.54 -16.23 -5.20
CA CYS A 77 6.60 -15.17 -5.50
C CYS A 77 7.05 -13.86 -4.86
N CYS A 78 7.11 -12.80 -5.69
CA CYS A 78 7.47 -11.46 -5.25
C CYS A 78 6.22 -10.58 -5.10
N THR A 79 6.22 -9.78 -4.05
CA THR A 79 5.41 -8.58 -3.91
C THR A 79 6.32 -7.41 -3.59
N ALA A 80 5.94 -6.19 -3.96
CA ALA A 80 6.77 -5.01 -3.70
C ALA A 80 5.91 -3.76 -3.56
N GLN A 81 6.54 -2.71 -3.01
CA GLN A 81 5.97 -1.36 -3.03
C GLN A 81 5.47 -1.01 -4.44
N TRP A 82 4.29 -0.43 -4.51
CA TRP A 82 3.64 -0.09 -5.77
C TRP A 82 4.01 1.31 -6.24
N SER A 83 3.79 1.58 -7.54
CA SER A 83 4.04 2.90 -8.14
C SER A 83 5.51 3.30 -8.18
N GLY A 84 6.41 2.32 -8.39
CA GLY A 84 7.81 2.56 -8.64
C GLY A 84 8.16 2.50 -10.13
N THR A 85 9.37 2.95 -10.48
CA THR A 85 9.89 2.92 -11.86
C THR A 85 11.36 2.54 -11.86
N VAL A 86 11.68 1.36 -12.38
CA VAL A 86 13.04 0.86 -12.60
C VAL A 86 13.33 0.91 -14.10
N PRO A 87 14.13 1.86 -14.58
CA PRO A 87 14.56 1.88 -15.99
C PRO A 87 15.66 0.82 -16.20
N VAL A 88 15.45 -0.08 -17.16
CA VAL A 88 16.39 -1.18 -17.43
C VAL A 88 16.89 -1.20 -18.87
N THR A 89 18.11 -1.64 -19.06
CA THR A 89 18.70 -1.95 -20.38
C THR A 89 18.09 -3.21 -20.99
N GLY A 90 18.41 -3.54 -22.23
CA GLY A 90 17.91 -4.73 -22.91
C GLY A 90 18.32 -6.05 -22.26
N ASP A 91 19.40 -6.06 -21.49
CA ASP A 91 19.88 -7.18 -20.68
C ASP A 91 19.39 -7.16 -19.21
N GLY A 92 18.45 -6.26 -18.91
CA GLY A 92 17.75 -6.21 -17.61
C GLY A 92 18.50 -5.49 -16.49
N ARG A 93 19.67 -4.88 -16.76
CA ARG A 93 20.40 -4.10 -15.75
C ARG A 93 19.75 -2.74 -15.53
N PRO A 94 19.64 -2.28 -14.27
CA PRO A 94 19.18 -0.93 -13.99
C PRO A 94 20.08 0.12 -14.66
N VAL A 95 19.47 1.09 -15.31
CA VAL A 95 20.19 2.23 -15.92
C VAL A 95 20.61 3.24 -14.85
N ARG A 96 19.83 3.31 -13.78
CA ARG A 96 20.01 4.20 -12.63
C ARG A 96 19.19 3.68 -11.44
N ASN A 97 19.23 4.39 -10.30
CA ASN A 97 18.34 4.14 -9.17
C ASN A 97 16.87 4.12 -9.59
N ALA A 98 16.10 3.28 -8.96
CA ALA A 98 14.66 3.26 -9.10
C ALA A 98 14.04 4.54 -8.51
N ILE A 99 13.09 5.12 -9.22
CA ILE A 99 12.22 6.17 -8.70
C ILE A 99 11.06 5.48 -7.99
N ILE A 100 10.79 5.85 -6.72
CA ILE A 100 9.75 5.19 -5.93
C ILE A 100 8.50 6.08 -5.77
N TRP A 101 7.40 5.51 -5.30
CA TRP A 101 6.07 6.14 -5.16
C TRP A 101 6.04 7.48 -4.39
N MET A 102 7.06 7.78 -3.60
CA MET A 102 7.20 9.05 -2.86
C MET A 102 7.66 10.21 -3.74
N ASP A 103 8.25 9.91 -4.90
CA ASP A 103 8.85 10.90 -5.81
C ASP A 103 7.77 11.74 -6.50
N SER A 104 7.89 13.06 -6.38
CA SER A 104 6.95 14.02 -6.96
C SER A 104 7.52 14.86 -8.10
N ARG A 105 8.78 14.63 -8.53
CA ARG A 105 9.45 15.40 -9.59
C ARG A 105 8.70 15.33 -10.93
N GLY A 106 7.90 14.28 -11.14
CA GLY A 106 7.05 14.11 -12.31
C GLY A 106 5.83 15.04 -12.39
N ALA A 107 5.48 15.75 -11.31
CA ALA A 107 4.27 16.56 -11.22
C ALA A 107 4.07 17.59 -12.36
N PRO A 108 5.07 18.37 -12.82
CA PRO A 108 4.90 19.30 -13.93
C PRO A 108 4.48 18.60 -15.23
N TYR A 109 5.01 17.42 -15.48
CA TYR A 109 4.73 16.62 -16.69
C TYR A 109 3.35 15.97 -16.64
N ALA A 110 2.95 15.43 -15.48
CA ALA A 110 1.60 14.92 -15.27
C ALA A 110 0.55 16.01 -15.51
N ARG A 111 0.76 17.20 -14.93
CA ARG A 111 -0.13 18.36 -15.16
C ARG A 111 -0.18 18.77 -16.64
N ARG A 112 0.95 18.77 -17.34
CA ARG A 112 1.03 19.12 -18.76
C ARG A 112 0.22 18.20 -19.64
N ILE A 113 0.36 16.86 -19.48
CA ILE A 113 -0.37 15.89 -20.30
C ILE A 113 -1.86 15.84 -19.96
N THR A 114 -2.25 16.17 -18.74
CA THR A 114 -3.64 16.14 -18.28
C THR A 114 -4.37 17.47 -18.39
N SER A 115 -3.68 18.58 -18.76
CA SER A 115 -4.28 19.90 -18.92
C SER A 115 -5.13 20.01 -20.18
N GLY A 116 -6.07 20.94 -20.21
CA GLY A 116 -6.95 21.25 -21.35
C GLY A 116 -7.59 22.62 -21.24
N PRO A 117 -8.26 23.11 -22.31
CA PRO A 117 -8.87 24.44 -22.33
C PRO A 117 -10.06 24.57 -21.36
N VAL A 118 -10.88 23.51 -21.25
CA VAL A 118 -11.96 23.41 -20.25
C VAL A 118 -11.48 22.52 -19.13
N ARG A 119 -11.56 22.98 -17.88
CA ARG A 119 -11.05 22.24 -16.72
C ARG A 119 -12.17 21.83 -15.77
N LEU A 120 -12.04 20.58 -15.28
CA LEU A 120 -12.85 20.01 -14.18
C LEU A 120 -11.91 19.42 -13.14
N SER A 121 -12.00 19.86 -11.89
CA SER A 121 -11.09 19.45 -10.80
C SER A 121 -9.60 19.60 -11.15
N GLY A 122 -9.23 20.64 -11.90
CA GLY A 122 -7.86 20.90 -12.35
C GLY A 122 -7.44 20.19 -13.63
N TYR A 123 -8.16 19.19 -14.08
CA TYR A 123 -7.89 18.39 -15.29
C TYR A 123 -8.62 18.92 -16.53
N GLY A 124 -8.05 18.73 -17.72
CA GLY A 124 -8.74 18.95 -18.97
C GLY A 124 -9.96 18.01 -19.10
N ALA A 125 -11.17 18.53 -19.30
CA ALA A 125 -12.41 17.77 -19.22
C ALA A 125 -12.47 16.63 -20.26
N ASP A 126 -11.96 16.85 -21.48
CA ASP A 126 -11.88 15.83 -22.53
C ASP A 126 -10.91 14.70 -22.20
N LYS A 127 -9.76 15.05 -21.60
CA LYS A 127 -8.73 14.09 -21.16
C LYS A 127 -9.21 13.30 -19.95
N LEU A 128 -9.79 13.97 -18.97
CA LEU A 128 -10.40 13.34 -17.82
C LEU A 128 -11.41 12.27 -18.22
N ALA A 129 -12.35 12.60 -19.11
CA ALA A 129 -13.35 11.67 -19.60
C ALA A 129 -12.74 10.44 -20.32
N ARG A 130 -11.69 10.64 -21.14
CA ARG A 130 -10.99 9.54 -21.84
C ARG A 130 -10.28 8.61 -20.88
N TRP A 131 -9.53 9.15 -19.91
CA TRP A 131 -8.83 8.35 -18.93
C TRP A 131 -9.78 7.58 -18.03
N ILE A 132 -10.74 8.26 -17.37
CA ILE A 132 -11.68 7.61 -16.46
C ILE A 132 -12.48 6.50 -17.16
N ARG A 133 -12.93 6.75 -18.39
CA ARG A 133 -13.67 5.72 -19.13
C ARG A 133 -12.88 4.43 -19.25
N LYS A 134 -11.58 4.48 -19.48
CA LYS A 134 -10.73 3.31 -19.74
C LYS A 134 -10.08 2.76 -18.49
N THR A 135 -9.44 3.60 -17.70
CA THR A 135 -8.57 3.18 -16.59
C THR A 135 -9.25 3.21 -15.21
N ALA A 136 -10.37 3.92 -15.04
CA ALA A 136 -11.01 4.32 -13.79
C ALA A 136 -10.31 5.48 -13.04
N GLY A 137 -9.17 5.97 -13.52
CA GLY A 137 -8.46 7.10 -12.93
C GLY A 137 -7.80 7.96 -13.99
N ILE A 138 -6.90 8.83 -13.57
CA ILE A 138 -6.12 9.74 -14.42
C ILE A 138 -4.77 9.99 -13.72
N PRO A 139 -3.66 10.24 -14.45
CA PRO A 139 -2.38 10.58 -13.84
C PRO A 139 -2.52 11.69 -12.80
N SER A 140 -2.04 11.43 -11.59
CA SER A 140 -2.17 12.35 -10.47
C SER A 140 -1.31 13.61 -10.69
N HIS A 141 -1.83 14.76 -10.28
CA HIS A 141 -1.07 16.01 -10.26
C HIS A 141 0.06 16.04 -9.22
N SER A 142 0.08 15.06 -8.31
CA SER A 142 1.20 14.86 -7.37
C SER A 142 2.49 14.41 -8.08
N GLY A 143 2.39 13.80 -9.27
CA GLY A 143 3.53 13.29 -10.02
C GLY A 143 4.15 12.01 -9.48
N LYS A 144 3.46 11.34 -8.58
CA LYS A 144 3.92 10.12 -7.89
C LYS A 144 3.60 8.81 -8.65
N ASP A 145 3.01 8.90 -9.82
CA ASP A 145 2.66 7.74 -10.64
C ASP A 145 3.83 7.34 -11.56
N PRO A 146 3.98 6.06 -11.93
CA PRO A 146 5.05 5.61 -12.83
C PRO A 146 5.06 6.34 -14.18
N LEU A 147 3.90 6.70 -14.71
CA LEU A 147 3.82 7.52 -15.91
C LEU A 147 4.52 8.87 -15.74
N ALA A 148 4.32 9.53 -14.62
CA ALA A 148 4.95 10.81 -14.31
C ALA A 148 6.47 10.66 -14.14
N HIS A 149 6.94 9.57 -13.52
CA HIS A 149 8.35 9.22 -13.41
C HIS A 149 9.00 9.01 -14.79
N ILE A 150 8.35 8.27 -15.68
CA ILE A 150 8.81 8.03 -17.05
C ILE A 150 8.91 9.36 -17.84
N LEU A 151 7.92 10.24 -17.67
CA LEU A 151 7.95 11.56 -18.31
C LEU A 151 9.04 12.47 -17.74
N TRP A 152 9.26 12.42 -16.43
CA TRP A 152 10.38 13.15 -15.83
C TRP A 152 11.71 12.66 -16.38
N LEU A 153 11.96 11.34 -16.43
CA LEU A 153 13.14 10.77 -17.06
C LEU A 153 13.30 11.21 -18.52
N LYS A 154 12.20 11.24 -19.27
CA LYS A 154 12.20 11.62 -20.69
C LYS A 154 12.68 13.06 -20.90
N HIS A 155 12.35 13.97 -19.99
CA HIS A 155 12.61 15.40 -20.15
C HIS A 155 13.84 15.87 -19.38
N GLU A 156 14.07 15.37 -18.17
CA GLU A 156 15.15 15.83 -17.30
C GLU A 156 16.40 14.95 -17.40
N GLU A 157 16.21 13.65 -17.68
CA GLU A 157 17.31 12.70 -17.86
C GLU A 157 17.22 11.95 -19.20
N PRO A 158 17.27 12.67 -20.34
CA PRO A 158 17.05 12.06 -21.67
C PRO A 158 18.10 11.00 -22.02
N GLY A 159 19.27 11.05 -21.40
CA GLY A 159 20.31 10.01 -21.52
C GLY A 159 19.82 8.68 -20.92
N ALA A 160 19.35 8.70 -19.67
CA ALA A 160 18.80 7.53 -18.99
C ALA A 160 17.54 7.00 -19.70
N TYR A 161 16.64 7.91 -20.13
CA TYR A 161 15.45 7.52 -20.90
C TYR A 161 15.80 6.78 -22.21
N ARG A 162 16.81 7.24 -22.94
CA ARG A 162 17.26 6.59 -24.19
C ARG A 162 17.94 5.23 -23.92
N ALA A 163 18.78 5.16 -22.89
CA ALA A 163 19.48 3.93 -22.50
C ALA A 163 18.50 2.84 -21.98
N ALA A 164 17.38 3.26 -21.37
CA ALA A 164 16.37 2.32 -20.93
C ALA A 164 15.67 1.68 -22.12
N SER A 165 15.73 0.36 -22.20
CA SER A 165 14.91 -0.45 -23.11
C SER A 165 13.49 -0.60 -22.59
N MET A 166 13.32 -0.63 -21.25
CA MET A 166 12.03 -0.84 -20.60
C MET A 166 11.97 -0.14 -19.25
N PHE A 167 10.74 0.20 -18.80
CA PHE A 167 10.42 0.71 -17.47
C PHE A 167 9.57 -0.31 -16.73
N LEU A 168 10.04 -0.78 -15.59
CA LEU A 168 9.42 -1.83 -14.80
C LEU A 168 9.00 -1.30 -13.42
N GLU A 169 7.93 -1.86 -12.86
CA GLU A 169 7.67 -1.74 -11.42
C GLU A 169 8.74 -2.52 -10.63
N PRO A 170 8.97 -2.19 -9.34
CA PRO A 170 9.96 -2.90 -8.51
C PRO A 170 9.77 -4.42 -8.51
N LYS A 171 8.53 -4.90 -8.33
CA LYS A 171 8.19 -6.32 -8.39
C LYS A 171 8.54 -6.94 -9.75
N ASP A 172 8.23 -6.24 -10.84
CA ASP A 172 8.43 -6.75 -12.19
C ASP A 172 9.93 -6.82 -12.54
N TRP A 173 10.74 -5.90 -11.99
CA TRP A 173 12.19 -5.99 -12.09
C TRP A 173 12.76 -7.18 -11.30
N LEU A 174 12.25 -7.47 -10.11
CA LEU A 174 12.64 -8.67 -9.36
C LEU A 174 12.33 -9.94 -10.16
N ASN A 175 11.16 -10.00 -10.77
CA ASN A 175 10.77 -11.12 -11.62
C ASN A 175 11.69 -11.29 -12.84
N LEU A 176 12.06 -10.18 -13.50
CA LEU A 176 13.05 -10.20 -14.58
C LEU A 176 14.40 -10.75 -14.09
N ARG A 177 14.86 -10.34 -12.91
CA ARG A 177 16.10 -10.82 -12.31
C ARG A 177 16.07 -12.32 -11.99
N LEU A 178 14.90 -12.82 -11.57
CA LEU A 178 14.69 -14.22 -11.22
C LEU A 178 14.61 -15.14 -12.44
N THR A 179 13.99 -14.69 -13.54
CA THR A 179 13.60 -15.53 -14.68
C THR A 179 14.25 -15.16 -16.01
N GLY A 180 14.76 -13.93 -16.15
CA GLY A 180 15.18 -13.37 -17.44
C GLY A 180 14.01 -12.85 -18.29
N GLU A 181 12.75 -12.96 -17.82
CA GLU A 181 11.56 -12.52 -18.53
C GLU A 181 10.92 -11.29 -17.87
N ALA A 182 10.55 -10.30 -18.70
CA ALA A 182 9.91 -9.07 -18.24
C ALA A 182 8.41 -9.12 -18.50
N ALA A 183 7.62 -9.06 -17.42
CA ALA A 183 6.17 -8.89 -17.50
C ALA A 183 5.65 -8.12 -16.29
N ALA A 184 4.55 -7.38 -16.49
CA ALA A 184 3.78 -6.77 -15.42
C ALA A 184 2.45 -7.50 -15.22
N SER A 185 1.97 -7.55 -13.98
CA SER A 185 0.61 -8.01 -13.72
C SER A 185 -0.41 -6.94 -14.12
N PHE A 186 -1.66 -7.36 -14.44
CA PHE A 186 -2.73 -6.43 -14.82
C PHE A 186 -3.02 -5.37 -13.76
N ASP A 187 -2.79 -5.70 -12.50
CA ASP A 187 -2.94 -4.81 -11.36
C ASP A 187 -1.70 -3.93 -11.17
N SER A 188 -0.47 -4.44 -11.30
CA SER A 188 0.73 -3.63 -11.12
C SER A 188 0.84 -2.50 -12.13
N ILE A 189 0.48 -2.73 -13.39
CA ILE A 189 0.56 -1.73 -14.46
C ILE A 189 -0.51 -0.63 -14.37
N ALA A 190 -1.52 -0.78 -13.52
CA ALA A 190 -2.69 0.08 -13.51
C ALA A 190 -2.35 1.57 -13.31
N LEU A 191 -1.36 1.90 -12.47
CA LEU A 191 -0.94 3.28 -12.20
C LEU A 191 -0.06 3.92 -13.30
N HIS A 192 0.23 3.18 -14.37
CA HIS A 192 0.79 3.77 -15.59
C HIS A 192 -0.27 4.51 -16.42
N TRP A 193 -1.55 4.30 -16.12
CA TRP A 193 -2.69 4.98 -16.74
C TRP A 193 -2.77 4.85 -18.26
N VAL A 194 -2.19 3.80 -18.83
CA VAL A 194 -2.12 3.59 -20.30
C VAL A 194 -2.80 2.29 -20.76
N THR A 195 -3.53 1.64 -19.87
CA THR A 195 -4.25 0.40 -20.14
C THR A 195 -5.76 0.61 -20.27
N ASP A 196 -6.42 -0.25 -21.04
CA ASP A 196 -7.87 -0.35 -21.06
C ASP A 196 -8.34 -1.39 -20.05
N ASN A 197 -8.88 -0.89 -18.92
CA ASN A 197 -9.26 -1.67 -17.75
C ASN A 197 -10.78 -1.97 -17.71
N ARG A 198 -11.52 -1.75 -18.81
CA ARG A 198 -12.98 -1.93 -18.82
C ARG A 198 -13.42 -3.38 -18.68
N ARG A 199 -12.56 -4.33 -19.02
CA ARG A 199 -12.85 -5.77 -18.96
C ARG A 199 -11.74 -6.47 -18.17
N PRO A 200 -11.97 -6.88 -16.93
CA PRO A 200 -11.01 -7.68 -16.17
C PRO A 200 -10.65 -8.96 -16.94
N GLY A 201 -9.39 -9.33 -16.96
CA GLY A 201 -8.90 -10.48 -17.73
C GLY A 201 -8.63 -10.22 -19.22
N GLN A 202 -8.98 -9.05 -19.74
CA GLN A 202 -8.66 -8.61 -21.12
C GLN A 202 -7.94 -7.26 -21.13
N ILE A 203 -7.17 -6.98 -20.11
CA ILE A 203 -6.42 -5.72 -19.94
C ILE A 203 -5.29 -5.68 -20.97
N HIS A 204 -5.18 -4.57 -21.67
CA HIS A 204 -4.16 -4.33 -22.69
C HIS A 204 -3.79 -2.86 -22.78
N TYR A 205 -2.63 -2.56 -23.32
CA TYR A 205 -2.23 -1.18 -23.59
C TYR A 205 -3.16 -0.54 -24.61
N ASP A 206 -3.63 0.67 -24.31
CA ASP A 206 -4.50 1.43 -25.20
C ASP A 206 -3.67 2.40 -26.05
N PRO A 207 -3.67 2.27 -27.40
CA PRO A 207 -2.86 3.11 -28.27
C PRO A 207 -3.19 4.61 -28.17
N ALA A 208 -4.44 4.96 -27.84
CA ALA A 208 -4.84 6.36 -27.69
C ALA A 208 -4.34 6.95 -26.36
N LEU A 209 -4.34 6.16 -25.28
CA LEU A 209 -3.77 6.58 -24.00
C LEU A 209 -2.24 6.67 -24.08
N LEU A 210 -1.56 5.74 -24.73
CA LEU A 210 -0.12 5.80 -24.97
C LEU A 210 0.29 7.07 -25.73
N ARG A 211 -0.45 7.43 -26.81
CA ARG A 211 -0.23 8.67 -27.54
C ARG A 211 -0.49 9.91 -26.66
N LEU A 212 -1.57 9.90 -25.90
CA LEU A 212 -1.93 11.00 -25.01
C LEU A 212 -0.91 11.20 -23.89
N ALA A 213 -0.39 10.11 -23.35
CA ALA A 213 0.67 10.07 -22.34
C ALA A 213 2.05 10.44 -22.93
N GLY A 214 2.26 10.26 -24.22
CA GLY A 214 3.54 10.51 -24.88
C GLY A 214 4.62 9.47 -24.54
N VAL A 215 4.21 8.23 -24.23
CA VAL A 215 5.09 7.10 -23.91
C VAL A 215 5.02 6.04 -25.01
N ALA A 216 6.18 5.52 -25.40
CA ALA A 216 6.27 4.44 -26.36
C ALA A 216 5.89 3.10 -25.70
N GLY A 217 4.88 2.41 -26.26
CA GLY A 217 4.46 1.11 -25.74
C GLY A 217 5.55 0.03 -25.76
N SER A 218 6.52 0.16 -26.68
CA SER A 218 7.69 -0.73 -26.75
C SER A 218 8.65 -0.62 -25.53
N LYS A 219 8.49 0.42 -24.71
CA LYS A 219 9.26 0.60 -23.47
C LYS A 219 8.50 0.11 -22.22
N LEU A 220 7.38 -0.56 -22.41
CA LEU A 220 6.58 -1.15 -21.33
C LEU A 220 6.59 -2.67 -21.42
N PRO A 221 6.50 -3.40 -20.29
CA PRO A 221 6.55 -4.87 -20.25
C PRO A 221 5.30 -5.52 -20.86
N GLY A 222 5.40 -6.80 -21.21
CA GLY A 222 4.23 -7.61 -21.53
C GLY A 222 3.28 -7.72 -20.33
N LEU A 223 1.98 -7.94 -20.57
CA LEU A 223 0.97 -8.05 -19.52
C LEU A 223 0.58 -9.50 -19.27
N ARG A 224 0.43 -9.88 -17.98
CA ARG A 224 0.07 -11.22 -17.50
C ARG A 224 -0.96 -11.13 -16.37
N ALA A 225 -1.62 -12.24 -16.06
CA ALA A 225 -2.36 -12.34 -14.82
C ALA A 225 -1.38 -12.48 -13.62
N ALA A 226 -1.76 -11.98 -12.46
CA ALA A 226 -0.92 -12.09 -11.26
C ALA A 226 -0.62 -13.54 -10.85
N THR A 227 -1.52 -14.48 -11.21
CA THR A 227 -1.40 -15.92 -10.95
C THR A 227 -0.67 -16.70 -12.06
N ASP A 228 -0.24 -16.06 -13.14
CA ASP A 228 0.52 -16.76 -14.17
C ASP A 228 1.90 -17.16 -13.65
N ILE A 229 2.42 -18.29 -14.12
CA ILE A 229 3.82 -18.64 -13.96
C ILE A 229 4.61 -17.88 -15.04
N LEU A 230 5.51 -17.01 -14.61
CA LEU A 230 6.33 -16.20 -15.51
C LEU A 230 7.37 -17.03 -16.23
N GLY A 231 8.06 -17.88 -15.48
CA GLY A 231 9.11 -18.74 -15.99
C GLY A 231 9.80 -19.54 -14.88
N PRO A 232 10.80 -20.35 -15.21
CA PRO A 232 11.60 -21.07 -14.24
C PRO A 232 12.62 -20.14 -13.57
N LEU A 233 12.88 -20.35 -12.29
CA LEU A 233 13.95 -19.69 -11.55
C LEU A 233 15.31 -20.04 -12.15
N LEU A 234 16.07 -19.03 -12.56
CA LEU A 234 17.40 -19.21 -13.16
C LEU A 234 18.41 -19.78 -12.15
N PRO A 235 19.43 -20.54 -12.62
CA PRO A 235 20.42 -21.16 -11.73
C PRO A 235 21.21 -20.18 -10.86
N GLY A 236 21.59 -19.02 -11.40
CA GLY A 236 22.33 -17.99 -10.65
C GLY A 236 21.53 -17.43 -9.46
N PRO A 237 20.35 -16.85 -9.70
CA PRO A 237 19.43 -16.44 -8.63
C PRO A 237 19.07 -17.54 -7.65
N ALA A 238 18.82 -18.76 -8.12
CA ALA A 238 18.51 -19.90 -7.26
C ALA A 238 19.61 -20.19 -6.23
N ALA A 239 20.87 -20.24 -6.70
CA ALA A 239 22.02 -20.43 -5.82
C ALA A 239 22.17 -19.31 -4.79
N GLN A 240 21.91 -18.04 -5.18
CA GLN A 240 21.98 -16.88 -4.28
C GLN A 240 20.85 -16.89 -3.24
N LEU A 241 19.66 -17.38 -3.59
CA LEU A 241 18.52 -17.49 -2.68
C LEU A 241 18.59 -18.74 -1.78
N GLY A 242 19.43 -19.73 -2.11
CA GLY A 242 19.55 -20.98 -1.36
C GLY A 242 18.40 -21.97 -1.63
N VAL A 243 17.80 -21.94 -2.84
CA VAL A 243 16.71 -22.82 -3.26
C VAL A 243 17.04 -23.50 -4.59
N PRO A 244 16.34 -24.60 -4.98
CA PRO A 244 16.58 -25.26 -6.26
C PRO A 244 16.32 -24.36 -7.47
N ALA A 245 17.14 -24.51 -8.52
CA ALA A 245 16.87 -23.90 -9.82
C ALA A 245 15.66 -24.57 -10.49
N GLY A 246 15.01 -23.84 -11.41
CA GLY A 246 13.86 -24.33 -12.16
C GLY A 246 12.52 -24.25 -11.42
N LEU A 247 12.50 -23.78 -10.18
CA LEU A 247 11.24 -23.50 -9.47
C LEU A 247 10.38 -22.50 -10.26
N PRO A 248 9.06 -22.69 -10.31
CA PRO A 248 8.16 -21.73 -10.92
C PRO A 248 8.23 -20.38 -10.18
N VAL A 249 8.41 -19.30 -10.92
CA VAL A 249 8.30 -17.93 -10.43
C VAL A 249 6.93 -17.39 -10.83
N VAL A 250 6.15 -16.99 -9.85
CA VAL A 250 4.80 -16.43 -10.06
C VAL A 250 4.90 -14.95 -10.38
N VAL A 251 4.09 -14.46 -11.31
CA VAL A 251 4.07 -13.03 -11.69
C VAL A 251 3.86 -12.13 -10.48
N GLY A 252 2.98 -12.52 -9.54
CA GLY A 252 2.80 -11.77 -8.30
C GLY A 252 1.99 -10.48 -8.46
N THR A 253 1.84 -9.75 -7.36
CA THR A 253 1.00 -8.55 -7.24
C THR A 253 1.68 -7.49 -6.37
N PRO A 254 1.34 -6.19 -6.47
CA PRO A 254 1.84 -5.18 -5.54
C PRO A 254 1.45 -5.43 -4.07
N ASP A 255 2.14 -4.78 -3.15
CA ASP A 255 2.03 -4.97 -1.70
C ASP A 255 0.61 -4.76 -1.15
N LEU A 256 -0.12 -3.72 -1.60
CA LEU A 256 -1.50 -3.48 -1.17
C LEU A 256 -2.44 -4.66 -1.51
N HIS A 257 -2.29 -5.21 -2.71
CA HIS A 257 -3.08 -6.35 -3.16
C HIS A 257 -2.66 -7.63 -2.43
N SER A 258 -1.33 -7.81 -2.24
CA SER A 258 -0.80 -8.92 -1.47
C SER A 258 -1.29 -8.88 -0.02
N ALA A 259 -1.34 -7.69 0.59
CA ALA A 259 -1.90 -7.48 1.92
C ALA A 259 -3.37 -7.92 2.02
N ALA A 260 -4.19 -7.60 1.00
CA ALA A 260 -5.58 -8.03 0.94
C ALA A 260 -5.70 -9.55 0.89
N ILE A 261 -4.93 -10.21 0.02
CA ILE A 261 -4.90 -11.69 -0.06
C ILE A 261 -4.41 -12.27 1.27
N GLY A 262 -3.33 -11.75 1.82
CA GLY A 262 -2.73 -12.23 3.07
C GLY A 262 -3.55 -11.93 4.33
N SER A 263 -4.48 -10.99 4.27
CA SER A 263 -5.50 -10.81 5.30
C SER A 263 -6.68 -11.77 5.14
N GLY A 264 -6.81 -12.43 3.97
CA GLY A 264 -7.95 -13.26 3.59
C GLY A 264 -9.13 -12.47 3.03
N ALA A 265 -8.96 -11.19 2.70
CA ALA A 265 -10.03 -10.35 2.14
C ALA A 265 -10.08 -10.47 0.61
N THR A 266 -10.44 -11.65 0.10
CA THR A 266 -10.47 -11.94 -1.35
C THR A 266 -11.88 -11.97 -1.96
N ARG A 267 -12.93 -12.03 -1.14
CA ARG A 267 -14.32 -11.99 -1.60
C ARG A 267 -14.81 -10.55 -1.79
N ASP A 268 -15.84 -10.37 -2.61
CA ASP A 268 -16.45 -9.05 -2.84
C ASP A 268 -16.88 -8.41 -1.51
N TYR A 269 -16.54 -7.13 -1.34
CA TYR A 269 -16.85 -6.31 -0.15
C TYR A 269 -16.25 -6.80 1.17
N GLN A 270 -15.41 -7.83 1.15
CA GLN A 270 -14.63 -8.22 2.30
C GLN A 270 -13.47 -7.23 2.44
N ALA A 271 -13.52 -6.42 3.48
CA ALA A 271 -12.56 -5.34 3.66
C ALA A 271 -11.38 -5.75 4.54
N HIS A 272 -10.22 -5.17 4.27
CA HIS A 272 -9.15 -5.13 5.25
C HIS A 272 -8.67 -3.71 5.51
N LEU A 273 -8.30 -3.45 6.75
CA LEU A 273 -7.65 -2.24 7.22
C LEU A 273 -6.20 -2.59 7.60
N TYR A 274 -5.26 -1.89 7.01
CA TYR A 274 -3.85 -1.94 7.40
C TYR A 274 -3.51 -0.70 8.22
N VAL A 275 -2.82 -0.89 9.33
CA VAL A 275 -2.23 0.21 10.12
C VAL A 275 -0.76 -0.07 10.35
N GLY A 276 0.06 0.65 9.61
CA GLY A 276 1.51 0.73 9.75
C GLY A 276 1.91 2.18 10.04
N THR A 277 2.95 2.70 9.39
CA THR A 277 3.32 4.13 9.40
C THR A 277 2.17 4.98 8.87
N SER A 278 1.60 4.61 7.73
CA SER A 278 0.34 5.07 7.14
C SER A 278 -0.77 4.03 7.36
N SER A 279 -1.96 4.29 6.84
CA SER A 279 -3.03 3.29 6.81
C SER A 279 -3.71 3.23 5.45
N TRP A 280 -4.33 2.11 5.15
CA TRP A 280 -5.21 1.98 4.00
C TRP A 280 -6.37 1.03 4.29
N LEU A 281 -7.50 1.33 3.67
CA LEU A 281 -8.69 0.49 3.65
C LEU A 281 -8.92 0.00 2.23
N THR A 282 -9.06 -1.31 2.05
CA THR A 282 -9.25 -1.90 0.73
C THR A 282 -10.36 -2.93 0.71
N CYS A 283 -10.94 -3.16 -0.46
CA CYS A 283 -11.82 -4.31 -0.71
C CYS A 283 -11.90 -4.63 -2.20
N HIS A 284 -12.21 -5.88 -2.53
CA HIS A 284 -12.54 -6.29 -3.89
C HIS A 284 -13.99 -5.93 -4.23
N VAL A 285 -14.24 -5.52 -5.49
CA VAL A 285 -15.56 -5.16 -5.98
C VAL A 285 -15.77 -5.69 -7.42
N PRO A 286 -17.03 -6.01 -7.82
CA PRO A 286 -17.30 -6.54 -9.16
C PRO A 286 -17.44 -5.47 -10.25
N PHE A 287 -17.13 -4.20 -9.96
CA PHE A 287 -17.38 -3.10 -10.88
C PHE A 287 -16.21 -2.13 -10.98
N LYS A 288 -16.07 -1.49 -12.13
CA LYS A 288 -15.18 -0.35 -12.39
C LYS A 288 -15.93 0.96 -12.13
N LYS A 289 -15.43 1.77 -11.19
CA LYS A 289 -16.06 3.05 -10.80
C LYS A 289 -15.00 4.07 -10.39
N THR A 290 -15.34 5.35 -10.51
CA THR A 290 -14.51 6.49 -10.09
C THR A 290 -15.36 7.48 -9.31
N ASP A 291 -14.82 8.02 -8.22
CA ASP A 291 -15.34 9.15 -7.48
C ASP A 291 -14.26 10.22 -7.39
N LEU A 292 -14.39 11.23 -8.25
CA LEU A 292 -13.42 12.34 -8.33
C LEU A 292 -13.45 13.26 -7.11
N LEU A 293 -14.59 13.32 -6.39
CA LEU A 293 -14.74 14.21 -5.25
C LEU A 293 -13.99 13.70 -4.03
N HIS A 294 -13.86 12.39 -3.91
CA HIS A 294 -13.19 11.75 -2.80
C HIS A 294 -11.86 11.09 -3.19
N ASN A 295 -11.37 11.34 -4.42
CA ASN A 295 -10.13 10.76 -4.96
C ASN A 295 -10.10 9.22 -4.92
N MET A 296 -11.24 8.58 -5.24
CA MET A 296 -11.42 7.12 -5.13
C MET A 296 -11.66 6.48 -6.50
N ALA A 297 -11.06 5.31 -6.70
CA ALA A 297 -11.25 4.51 -7.91
C ALA A 297 -11.20 3.01 -7.61
N SER A 298 -11.88 2.21 -8.45
CA SER A 298 -11.68 0.76 -8.47
C SER A 298 -10.78 0.39 -9.64
N LEU A 299 -9.58 -0.12 -9.32
CA LEU A 299 -8.52 -0.51 -10.25
C LEU A 299 -8.54 -2.02 -10.48
N PRO A 300 -7.85 -2.55 -11.51
CA PRO A 300 -7.71 -4.00 -11.69
C PRO A 300 -7.23 -4.71 -10.44
N ALA A 301 -7.75 -5.90 -10.18
CA ALA A 301 -7.40 -6.75 -9.06
C ALA A 301 -6.66 -8.01 -9.52
N PRO A 302 -5.84 -8.64 -8.62
CA PRO A 302 -5.26 -9.96 -8.88
C PRO A 302 -6.32 -11.06 -8.90
N VAL A 303 -7.46 -10.86 -8.22
CA VAL A 303 -8.60 -11.80 -8.23
C VAL A 303 -9.30 -11.70 -9.58
N PRO A 304 -9.41 -12.81 -10.35
CA PRO A 304 -9.97 -12.80 -11.69
C PRO A 304 -11.39 -12.21 -11.75
N GLY A 305 -11.61 -11.31 -12.70
CA GLY A 305 -12.93 -10.71 -12.91
C GLY A 305 -13.31 -9.62 -11.90
N ARG A 306 -12.39 -9.18 -11.05
CA ARG A 306 -12.64 -8.20 -9.99
C ARG A 306 -11.81 -6.94 -10.18
N TYR A 307 -12.27 -5.90 -9.49
CA TYR A 307 -11.54 -4.65 -9.28
C TYR A 307 -11.23 -4.49 -7.80
N PHE A 308 -10.33 -3.58 -7.50
CA PHE A 308 -9.82 -3.33 -6.17
C PHE A 308 -10.00 -1.86 -5.81
N VAL A 309 -10.69 -1.59 -4.73
CA VAL A 309 -10.74 -0.28 -4.09
C VAL A 309 -9.61 -0.24 -3.08
N ALA A 310 -8.73 0.74 -3.20
CA ALA A 310 -7.60 0.92 -2.31
C ALA A 310 -7.42 2.40 -2.03
N ASP A 311 -7.71 2.79 -0.81
CA ASP A 311 -7.68 4.18 -0.38
C ASP A 311 -6.77 4.32 0.83
N GLU A 312 -5.82 5.25 0.74
CA GLU A 312 -4.74 5.45 1.69
C GLU A 312 -4.92 6.73 2.50
N GLN A 313 -4.43 6.69 3.75
CA GLN A 313 -4.28 7.83 4.63
C GLN A 313 -2.81 8.01 5.02
N GLU A 314 -2.33 9.26 4.98
CA GLU A 314 -0.89 9.57 5.06
C GLU A 314 -0.27 9.23 6.41
N THR A 315 -1.02 9.36 7.51
CA THR A 315 -0.47 9.19 8.86
C THR A 315 -1.35 8.29 9.73
N ALA A 316 -0.79 7.22 10.25
CA ALA A 316 -1.44 6.32 11.22
C ALA A 316 -0.49 6.01 12.39
N GLY A 317 0.24 4.90 12.37
CA GLY A 317 1.22 4.57 13.42
C GLY A 317 2.35 5.60 13.54
N ALA A 318 2.63 6.37 12.47
CA ALA A 318 3.55 7.51 12.54
C ALA A 318 3.10 8.57 13.55
N ALA A 319 1.80 8.69 13.84
CA ALA A 319 1.30 9.57 14.90
C ALA A 319 1.76 9.12 16.29
N LEU A 320 1.79 7.80 16.54
CA LEU A 320 2.34 7.25 17.78
C LEU A 320 3.86 7.43 17.85
N THR A 321 4.58 7.28 16.73
CA THR A 321 6.02 7.55 16.66
C THR A 321 6.30 9.03 16.94
N PHE A 322 5.52 9.94 16.35
CA PHE A 322 5.62 11.38 16.65
C PHE A 322 5.36 11.68 18.14
N LEU A 323 4.28 11.11 18.72
CA LEU A 323 3.97 11.27 20.13
C LEU A 323 5.13 10.77 21.01
N ARG A 324 5.68 9.59 20.68
CA ARG A 324 6.80 8.97 21.37
C ARG A 324 8.05 9.84 21.31
N ASP A 325 8.51 10.18 20.12
CA ASP A 325 9.86 10.72 19.90
C ASP A 325 9.93 12.26 20.04
N ARG A 326 8.79 12.95 19.88
CA ARG A 326 8.76 14.43 19.86
C ARG A 326 7.96 15.07 20.98
N VAL A 327 7.12 14.29 21.67
CA VAL A 327 6.23 14.85 22.70
C VAL A 327 6.54 14.27 24.08
N LEU A 328 6.72 12.94 24.18
CA LEU A 328 6.81 12.27 25.48
C LEU A 328 8.25 11.94 25.92
N TYR A 329 9.16 11.65 24.99
CA TYR A 329 10.50 11.12 25.33
C TYR A 329 11.67 11.84 24.67
N ASP A 330 11.44 12.94 23.96
CA ASP A 330 12.48 13.80 23.34
C ASP A 330 13.60 13.01 22.60
N GLY A 331 13.20 11.98 21.85
CA GLY A 331 14.10 11.16 21.03
C GLY A 331 14.79 9.99 21.76
N ASP A 332 14.61 9.84 23.07
CA ASP A 332 15.14 8.71 23.86
C ASP A 332 13.99 7.89 24.51
N PRO A 333 13.17 7.18 23.72
CA PRO A 333 12.06 6.40 24.24
C PRO A 333 12.54 5.10 24.89
N PRO A 334 11.89 4.64 26.00
CA PRO A 334 12.17 3.34 26.55
C PRO A 334 11.83 2.22 25.54
N PRO A 335 12.54 1.06 25.58
CA PRO A 335 12.30 -0.05 24.66
C PRO A 335 10.84 -0.53 24.62
N ALA A 336 10.12 -0.43 25.74
CA ALA A 336 8.72 -0.84 25.87
C ALA A 336 7.69 0.28 25.64
N ALA A 337 8.08 1.41 25.03
CA ALA A 337 7.22 2.60 24.92
C ALA A 337 5.84 2.30 24.29
N TYR A 338 5.74 1.44 23.29
CA TYR A 338 4.46 1.08 22.69
C TYR A 338 3.58 0.21 23.60
N ALA A 339 4.17 -0.69 24.40
CA ALA A 339 3.42 -1.45 25.39
C ALA A 339 2.91 -0.54 26.52
N GLU A 340 3.69 0.49 26.88
CA GLU A 340 3.27 1.51 27.81
C GLU A 340 2.12 2.36 27.24
N PHE A 341 2.14 2.66 25.94
CA PHE A 341 1.02 3.35 25.27
C PHE A 341 -0.26 2.51 25.27
N ASP A 342 -0.17 1.21 25.04
CA ASP A 342 -1.31 0.31 25.16
C ASP A 342 -1.92 0.34 26.57
N ARG A 343 -1.06 0.30 27.60
CA ARG A 343 -1.51 0.40 29.00
C ARG A 343 -2.20 1.74 29.29
N MET A 344 -1.59 2.87 28.88
CA MET A 344 -2.14 4.21 29.06
C MET A 344 -3.49 4.37 28.34
N ALA A 345 -3.53 3.98 27.06
CA ALA A 345 -4.77 4.04 26.27
C ALA A 345 -5.90 3.17 26.85
N GLY A 346 -5.52 2.02 27.46
CA GLY A 346 -6.49 1.14 28.14
C GLY A 346 -7.01 1.69 29.47
N GLN A 347 -6.24 2.56 30.16
CA GLN A 347 -6.63 3.17 31.43
C GLN A 347 -7.46 4.44 31.27
N ALA A 348 -7.22 5.21 30.22
CA ALA A 348 -8.02 6.40 29.92
C ALA A 348 -9.45 6.01 29.51
N PRO A 349 -10.48 6.79 29.84
CA PRO A 349 -11.85 6.52 29.43
C PRO A 349 -12.03 6.69 27.92
N ALA A 350 -13.04 6.00 27.36
CA ALA A 350 -13.44 6.20 25.98
C ALA A 350 -13.72 7.69 25.71
N GLY A 351 -13.25 8.20 24.57
CA GLY A 351 -13.35 9.61 24.21
C GLY A 351 -12.31 10.50 24.87
N SER A 352 -11.31 9.94 25.58
CA SER A 352 -10.14 10.68 26.11
C SER A 352 -10.52 11.96 26.88
N ASN A 353 -11.58 11.92 27.69
CA ASN A 353 -12.16 13.10 28.38
C ASN A 353 -12.43 14.30 27.44
N GLY A 354 -12.81 14.02 26.17
CA GLY A 354 -13.10 15.02 25.16
C GLY A 354 -11.88 15.53 24.38
N VAL A 355 -10.67 15.05 24.67
CA VAL A 355 -9.48 15.40 23.88
C VAL A 355 -9.55 14.69 22.51
N ILE A 356 -9.49 15.47 21.43
CA ILE A 356 -9.46 14.94 20.06
C ILE A 356 -8.10 15.19 19.44
N PHE A 357 -7.46 14.14 18.91
CA PHE A 357 -6.27 14.25 18.10
C PHE A 357 -6.61 14.12 16.61
N THR A 358 -6.08 15.02 15.79
CA THR A 358 -6.18 14.94 14.33
C THR A 358 -4.84 14.47 13.76
N PRO A 359 -4.75 13.28 13.09
CA PRO A 359 -3.48 12.66 12.71
C PRO A 359 -2.83 13.24 11.45
N TRP A 360 -3.29 14.36 10.92
CA TRP A 360 -2.87 14.92 9.63
C TRP A 360 -1.48 15.56 9.64
N LEU A 361 -0.50 14.90 10.24
CA LEU A 361 0.86 15.44 10.45
C LEU A 361 1.61 15.69 9.13
N TYR A 362 1.23 14.98 8.08
CA TYR A 362 1.86 15.06 6.74
C TYR A 362 0.85 15.37 5.62
N GLY A 363 -0.23 16.09 5.94
CA GLY A 363 -1.34 16.25 5.01
C GLY A 363 -2.31 15.07 5.07
N GLU A 364 -3.22 14.99 4.10
CA GLU A 364 -4.12 13.84 3.95
C GLU A 364 -4.40 13.57 2.46
N ARG A 365 -4.68 12.29 2.13
CA ARG A 365 -4.92 11.80 0.77
C ARG A 365 -6.38 11.45 0.51
N THR A 366 -6.97 10.66 1.40
CA THR A 366 -8.37 10.23 1.30
C THR A 366 -9.07 10.28 2.68
N PRO A 367 -10.34 10.65 2.73
CA PRO A 367 -11.27 10.98 1.63
C PRO A 367 -11.18 12.45 1.15
N VAL A 368 -10.16 13.18 1.55
CA VAL A 368 -9.86 14.54 1.10
C VAL A 368 -8.39 14.64 0.69
N GLU A 369 -8.12 15.09 -0.52
CA GLU A 369 -6.75 15.37 -0.97
C GLU A 369 -6.35 16.78 -0.52
N ASP A 370 -5.66 16.88 0.62
CA ASP A 370 -5.21 18.14 1.19
C ASP A 370 -3.78 18.03 1.76
N PRO A 371 -2.76 18.40 0.97
CA PRO A 371 -1.37 18.35 1.42
C PRO A 371 -1.04 19.43 2.46
N PHE A 372 -1.93 20.39 2.69
CA PHE A 372 -1.68 21.54 3.57
C PHE A 372 -2.26 21.35 4.96
N VAL A 373 -3.21 20.42 5.17
CA VAL A 373 -3.77 20.15 6.48
C VAL A 373 -2.69 19.67 7.46
N ARG A 374 -2.82 20.05 8.73
CA ARG A 374 -1.91 19.61 9.81
C ARG A 374 -2.68 19.12 11.01
N GLY A 375 -2.05 18.19 11.73
CA GLY A 375 -2.58 17.56 12.92
C GLY A 375 -2.36 18.38 14.18
N GLY A 376 -3.01 17.94 15.26
CA GLY A 376 -2.88 18.54 16.58
C GLY A 376 -3.84 17.95 17.60
N PHE A 377 -3.64 18.30 18.86
CA PHE A 377 -4.58 18.05 19.93
C PHE A 377 -5.56 19.21 20.06
N HIS A 378 -6.84 18.89 20.21
CA HIS A 378 -7.94 19.84 20.37
C HIS A 378 -8.65 19.60 21.68
N ASN A 379 -9.27 20.66 22.24
CA ASN A 379 -10.04 20.63 23.47
C ASN A 379 -9.24 20.20 24.71
N LEU A 380 -7.96 20.61 24.78
CA LEU A 380 -7.15 20.39 25.97
C LEU A 380 -7.65 21.25 27.15
N SER A 381 -7.70 20.65 28.34
CA SER A 381 -7.96 21.33 29.61
C SER A 381 -6.80 21.10 30.58
N LEU A 382 -6.77 21.85 31.68
CA LEU A 382 -5.77 21.64 32.75
C LEU A 382 -5.90 20.28 33.44
N SER A 383 -7.03 19.60 33.30
CA SER A 383 -7.28 18.26 33.84
C SER A 383 -6.91 17.14 32.88
N ALA A 384 -6.53 17.44 31.61
CA ALA A 384 -6.14 16.43 30.66
C ALA A 384 -4.88 15.70 31.13
N SER A 385 -4.96 14.40 31.26
CA SER A 385 -3.86 13.54 31.68
C SER A 385 -3.00 13.11 30.51
N ARG A 386 -1.81 12.56 30.82
CA ARG A 386 -0.95 11.93 29.81
C ARG A 386 -1.62 10.73 29.14
N ASP A 387 -2.39 9.96 29.91
CA ASP A 387 -3.14 8.81 29.40
C ASP A 387 -4.23 9.24 28.40
N ASP A 388 -4.90 10.37 28.66
CA ASP A 388 -5.87 10.95 27.73
C ASP A 388 -5.20 11.35 26.40
N LEU A 389 -4.01 11.95 26.44
CA LEU A 389 -3.29 12.32 25.22
C LEU A 389 -2.88 11.09 24.40
N VAL A 390 -2.39 10.04 25.07
CA VAL A 390 -2.03 8.79 24.39
C VAL A 390 -3.27 8.18 23.74
N ARG A 391 -4.36 8.01 24.51
CA ARG A 391 -5.60 7.44 23.98
C ARG A 391 -6.20 8.29 22.85
N ALA A 392 -6.16 9.61 22.96
CA ALA A 392 -6.63 10.51 21.91
C ALA A 392 -5.90 10.27 20.57
N VAL A 393 -4.61 9.92 20.58
CA VAL A 393 -3.88 9.55 19.34
C VAL A 393 -4.42 8.25 18.75
N PHE A 394 -4.65 7.21 19.57
CA PHE A 394 -5.27 5.95 19.12
C PHE A 394 -6.65 6.20 18.50
N GLU A 395 -7.50 6.95 19.20
CA GLU A 395 -8.85 7.31 18.76
C GLU A 395 -8.82 8.22 17.52
N GLY A 396 -7.91 9.18 17.45
CA GLY A 396 -7.75 10.08 16.32
C GLY A 396 -7.44 9.37 15.01
N VAL A 397 -6.55 8.38 15.06
CA VAL A 397 -6.28 7.51 13.88
C VAL A 397 -7.51 6.69 13.53
N ALA A 398 -8.23 6.14 14.50
CA ALA A 398 -9.46 5.39 14.26
C ALA A 398 -10.60 6.28 13.71
N LEU A 399 -10.74 7.53 14.19
CA LEU A 399 -11.69 8.52 13.64
C LEU A 399 -11.37 8.87 12.19
N ASN A 400 -10.08 8.99 11.86
CA ASN A 400 -9.64 9.21 10.48
C ASN A 400 -9.99 8.01 9.59
N ALA A 401 -9.77 6.78 10.07
CA ALA A 401 -10.17 5.56 9.38
C ALA A 401 -11.71 5.46 9.25
N ARG A 402 -12.50 5.92 10.25
CA ARG A 402 -13.96 6.02 10.15
C ARG A 402 -14.39 6.98 9.03
N TRP A 403 -13.68 8.09 8.88
CA TRP A 403 -13.95 9.03 7.79
C TRP A 403 -13.72 8.40 6.42
N LEU A 404 -12.62 7.67 6.26
CA LEU A 404 -12.34 6.88 5.06
C LEU A 404 -13.39 5.79 4.84
N LEU A 405 -13.70 4.97 5.85
CA LEU A 405 -14.70 3.91 5.79
C LEU A 405 -16.06 4.44 5.31
N THR A 406 -16.49 5.59 5.85
CA THR A 406 -17.75 6.22 5.44
C THR A 406 -17.76 6.56 3.95
N ALA A 407 -16.63 7.01 3.40
CA ALA A 407 -16.50 7.30 1.97
C ALA A 407 -16.49 6.01 1.13
N VAL A 408 -15.75 4.99 1.56
CA VAL A 408 -15.67 3.69 0.85
C VAL A 408 -17.03 2.98 0.84
N GLU A 409 -17.74 2.94 1.96
CA GLU A 409 -19.10 2.35 2.03
C GLU A 409 -20.09 3.09 1.12
N ARG A 410 -20.02 4.43 1.06
CA ARG A 410 -20.81 5.23 0.13
C ARG A 410 -20.43 4.95 -1.33
N PHE A 411 -19.14 4.78 -1.61
CA PHE A 411 -18.63 4.43 -2.93
C PHE A 411 -19.08 3.04 -3.36
N THR A 412 -18.94 2.04 -2.51
CA THR A 412 -19.33 0.64 -2.79
C THR A 412 -20.84 0.41 -2.68
N ARG A 413 -21.57 1.26 -1.94
CA ARG A 413 -22.96 1.08 -1.54
C ARG A 413 -23.19 -0.20 -0.71
N HIS A 414 -22.15 -0.64 0.00
CA HIS A 414 -22.18 -1.80 0.88
C HIS A 414 -21.61 -1.44 2.24
N ARG A 415 -22.19 -1.99 3.30
CA ARG A 415 -21.61 -1.99 4.63
C ARG A 415 -20.46 -2.99 4.66
N LEU A 416 -19.29 -2.54 5.05
CA LEU A 416 -18.09 -3.36 5.11
C LEU A 416 -17.93 -3.91 6.54
N GLU A 417 -18.28 -5.18 6.71
CA GLU A 417 -18.27 -5.84 8.04
C GLU A 417 -18.22 -7.36 7.89
N PRO A 418 -17.40 -8.08 8.67
CA PRO A 418 -16.34 -7.53 9.52
C PRO A 418 -15.17 -6.98 8.70
N ILE A 419 -14.30 -6.19 9.37
CA ILE A 419 -13.07 -5.65 8.77
C ILE A 419 -11.89 -6.45 9.30
N ARG A 420 -11.08 -7.03 8.40
CA ARG A 420 -9.84 -7.71 8.76
C ARG A 420 -8.74 -6.70 9.03
N PHE A 421 -8.08 -6.82 10.19
CA PHE A 421 -7.12 -5.86 10.66
C PHE A 421 -5.71 -6.44 10.66
N ILE A 422 -4.78 -5.76 9.95
CA ILE A 422 -3.39 -6.18 9.75
C ILE A 422 -2.42 -5.00 9.96
N GLY A 423 -1.12 -5.30 9.89
CA GLY A 423 -0.05 -4.34 10.14
C GLY A 423 0.38 -4.26 11.59
N GLY A 424 1.30 -3.35 11.90
CA GLY A 424 1.84 -3.18 13.25
C GLY A 424 0.80 -2.79 14.28
N GLY A 425 -0.18 -1.96 13.90
CA GLY A 425 -1.28 -1.53 14.76
C GLY A 425 -2.18 -2.67 15.21
N ALA A 426 -2.33 -3.71 14.39
CA ALA A 426 -3.12 -4.89 14.72
C ALA A 426 -2.51 -5.77 15.81
N ARG A 427 -1.32 -5.47 16.32
CA ARG A 427 -0.71 -6.16 17.47
C ARG A 427 -1.26 -5.68 18.81
N SER A 428 -1.88 -4.50 18.85
CA SER A 428 -2.47 -3.91 20.04
C SER A 428 -3.93 -4.32 20.18
N ASP A 429 -4.25 -5.10 21.21
CA ASP A 429 -5.62 -5.50 21.56
C ASP A 429 -6.47 -4.26 21.91
N VAL A 430 -5.87 -3.28 22.59
CA VAL A 430 -6.53 -2.02 22.92
C VAL A 430 -6.90 -1.25 21.67
N TRP A 431 -5.98 -1.17 20.69
CA TRP A 431 -6.28 -0.46 19.45
C TRP A 431 -7.31 -1.19 18.59
N CYS A 432 -7.28 -2.53 18.58
CA CYS A 432 -8.31 -3.33 17.92
C CYS A 432 -9.72 -3.03 18.47
N GLN A 433 -9.87 -2.93 19.81
CA GLN A 433 -11.15 -2.57 20.43
C GLN A 433 -11.53 -1.12 20.11
N ILE A 434 -10.59 -0.16 20.20
CA ILE A 434 -10.85 1.24 19.84
C ILE A 434 -11.32 1.34 18.38
N PHE A 435 -10.69 0.60 17.46
CA PHE A 435 -11.15 0.57 16.06
C PHE A 435 -12.57 0.00 15.95
N ALA A 436 -12.88 -1.07 16.68
CA ALA A 436 -14.24 -1.64 16.68
C ALA A 436 -15.27 -0.62 17.14
N ASP A 437 -15.02 0.05 18.25
CA ASP A 437 -15.90 1.03 18.86
C ASP A 437 -16.09 2.26 17.96
N VAL A 438 -14.98 2.85 17.51
CA VAL A 438 -14.98 4.07 16.68
C VAL A 438 -15.58 3.81 15.31
N LEU A 439 -15.27 2.70 14.65
CA LEU A 439 -15.84 2.38 13.33
C LEU A 439 -17.28 1.88 13.41
N GLY A 440 -17.72 1.39 14.58
CA GLY A 440 -19.02 0.71 14.74
C GLY A 440 -19.09 -0.55 13.85
N ARG A 441 -17.98 -1.30 13.75
CA ARG A 441 -17.83 -2.50 12.93
C ARG A 441 -17.07 -3.58 13.70
N GLY A 442 -17.40 -4.83 13.45
CA GLY A 442 -16.59 -5.94 13.92
C GLY A 442 -15.17 -5.89 13.33
N ILE A 443 -14.16 -5.99 14.19
CA ILE A 443 -12.74 -6.04 13.80
C ILE A 443 -12.23 -7.46 14.00
N GLU A 444 -11.73 -8.07 12.93
CA GLU A 444 -11.06 -9.35 12.95
C GLU A 444 -9.55 -9.15 12.95
N GLN A 445 -8.91 -9.30 14.11
CA GLN A 445 -7.46 -9.28 14.24
C GLN A 445 -6.87 -10.52 13.55
N VAL A 446 -6.19 -10.31 12.44
CA VAL A 446 -5.54 -11.40 11.71
C VAL A 446 -4.34 -11.91 12.50
N ALA A 447 -4.21 -13.22 12.63
CA ALA A 447 -3.03 -13.82 13.28
C ALA A 447 -1.76 -13.49 12.48
N ASP A 448 -0.67 -13.17 13.20
CA ASP A 448 0.59 -12.74 12.59
C ASP A 448 0.40 -11.60 11.57
N PRO A 449 -0.13 -10.45 12.02
CA PRO A 449 -0.60 -9.38 11.16
C PRO A 449 0.52 -8.64 10.41
N VAL A 450 1.76 -8.72 10.89
CA VAL A 450 2.93 -8.06 10.29
C VAL A 450 3.49 -8.80 9.09
N ASN A 451 3.14 -10.08 8.93
CA ASN A 451 3.56 -10.92 7.82
C ASN A 451 2.47 -11.09 6.75
N ALA A 452 1.41 -10.28 6.80
CA ALA A 452 0.28 -10.38 5.87
C ALA A 452 0.70 -10.27 4.40
N ASN A 453 1.60 -9.34 4.05
CA ASN A 453 2.07 -9.19 2.67
C ASN A 453 2.79 -10.46 2.17
N ALA A 454 3.75 -10.96 2.94
CA ALA A 454 4.47 -12.20 2.58
C ALA A 454 3.52 -13.41 2.53
N ARG A 455 2.56 -13.50 3.47
CA ARG A 455 1.49 -14.51 3.42
C ARG A 455 0.68 -14.39 2.13
N GLY A 456 0.33 -13.17 1.72
CA GLY A 456 -0.42 -12.90 0.50
C GLY A 456 0.31 -13.37 -0.76
N ALA A 457 1.61 -13.11 -0.86
CA ALA A 457 2.45 -13.63 -1.94
C ALA A 457 2.49 -15.18 -1.93
N GLY A 458 2.59 -15.80 -0.75
CA GLY A 458 2.54 -17.26 -0.61
C GLY A 458 1.19 -17.85 -1.02
N LEU A 459 0.08 -17.26 -0.58
CA LEU A 459 -1.28 -17.70 -0.95
C LEU A 459 -1.57 -17.48 -2.44
N LEU A 460 -1.12 -16.36 -3.02
CA LEU A 460 -1.22 -16.12 -4.45
C LEU A 460 -0.47 -17.19 -5.26
N ALA A 461 0.74 -17.55 -4.81
CA ALA A 461 1.49 -18.64 -5.42
C ALA A 461 0.79 -20.00 -5.25
N ALA A 462 0.18 -20.28 -4.10
CA ALA A 462 -0.60 -21.49 -3.91
C ALA A 462 -1.80 -21.56 -4.88
N VAL A 463 -2.46 -20.42 -5.16
CA VAL A 463 -3.50 -20.34 -6.19
C VAL A 463 -2.91 -20.57 -7.58
N ALA A 464 -1.76 -19.96 -7.90
CA ALA A 464 -1.06 -20.15 -9.19
C ALA A 464 -0.65 -21.60 -9.45
N LEU A 465 -0.30 -22.34 -8.40
CA LEU A 465 0.06 -23.76 -8.44
C LEU A 465 -1.15 -24.69 -8.45
N GLY A 466 -2.38 -24.16 -8.35
CA GLY A 466 -3.61 -24.95 -8.29
C GLY A 466 -3.89 -25.67 -6.95
N GLU A 467 -3.14 -25.30 -5.90
CA GLU A 467 -3.33 -25.85 -4.54
C GLU A 467 -4.55 -25.26 -3.82
N LEU A 468 -4.94 -24.04 -4.20
CA LEU A 468 -6.06 -23.27 -3.66
C LEU A 468 -6.83 -22.55 -4.76
N THR A 469 -8.04 -22.14 -4.44
CA THR A 469 -8.77 -21.10 -5.18
C THR A 469 -8.87 -19.83 -4.35
N PHE A 470 -9.13 -18.68 -4.98
CA PHE A 470 -9.33 -17.41 -4.23
C PHE A 470 -10.50 -17.50 -3.23
N ASP A 471 -11.54 -18.28 -3.52
CA ASP A 471 -12.67 -18.49 -2.60
C ASP A 471 -12.30 -19.24 -1.32
N GLN A 472 -11.22 -20.03 -1.36
CA GLN A 472 -10.71 -20.78 -0.21
C GLN A 472 -9.71 -19.98 0.63
N VAL A 473 -9.13 -18.90 0.09
CA VAL A 473 -8.14 -18.07 0.81
C VAL A 473 -8.65 -17.53 2.15
N PRO A 474 -9.88 -17.00 2.27
CA PRO A 474 -10.38 -16.51 3.56
C PRO A 474 -10.34 -17.54 4.68
N ASP A 475 -10.54 -18.82 4.33
CA ASP A 475 -10.61 -19.92 5.30
C ASP A 475 -9.19 -20.41 5.70
N ARG A 476 -8.15 -19.98 4.97
CA ARG A 476 -6.73 -20.29 5.28
C ARG A 476 -6.08 -19.24 6.16
N VAL A 477 -6.68 -18.06 6.28
CA VAL A 477 -6.13 -16.99 7.11
C VAL A 477 -6.80 -16.99 8.48
N ARG A 478 -6.03 -17.36 9.49
CA ARG A 478 -6.53 -17.45 10.86
C ARG A 478 -6.80 -16.06 11.44
N VAL A 479 -7.98 -15.88 12.01
CA VAL A 479 -8.34 -14.76 12.88
C VAL A 479 -7.91 -15.10 14.30
N ALA A 480 -7.08 -14.28 14.92
CA ALA A 480 -6.60 -14.48 16.28
C ALA A 480 -7.71 -14.14 17.30
N ARG A 481 -8.40 -13.02 17.06
CA ARG A 481 -9.47 -12.52 17.91
C ARG A 481 -10.43 -11.63 17.12
N THR A 482 -11.68 -11.60 17.51
CA THR A 482 -12.71 -10.71 16.99
C THR A 482 -13.13 -9.74 18.09
N TYR A 483 -13.22 -8.45 17.74
CA TYR A 483 -13.67 -7.38 18.61
C TYR A 483 -14.99 -6.83 18.07
N SER A 484 -16.00 -6.82 18.94
CA SER A 484 -17.31 -6.21 18.64
C SER A 484 -17.35 -4.77 19.18
N PRO A 485 -18.02 -3.86 18.50
CA PRO A 485 -18.20 -2.49 19.01
C PRO A 485 -19.02 -2.50 20.30
N ASP A 486 -18.59 -1.68 21.28
CA ASP A 486 -19.33 -1.46 22.50
C ASP A 486 -20.49 -0.48 22.25
N ALA A 487 -21.72 -0.96 22.36
CA ALA A 487 -22.91 -0.15 22.16
C ALA A 487 -23.01 1.06 23.14
N ALA A 488 -22.40 0.96 24.33
CA ALA A 488 -22.42 2.05 25.30
C ALA A 488 -21.59 3.27 24.85
N THR A 489 -20.58 3.07 24.00
CA THR A 489 -19.70 4.15 23.50
C THR A 489 -20.15 4.72 22.14
N ALA A 490 -21.13 4.11 21.49
CA ALA A 490 -21.53 4.46 20.12
C ALA A 490 -21.92 5.95 19.98
N GLY A 491 -22.78 6.48 20.89
CA GLY A 491 -23.20 7.88 20.86
C GLY A 491 -22.05 8.85 21.07
N LEU A 492 -21.12 8.52 21.97
CA LEU A 492 -19.91 9.29 22.22
C LEU A 492 -19.03 9.39 20.94
N TYR A 493 -18.75 8.26 20.29
CA TYR A 493 -17.91 8.27 19.09
C TYR A 493 -18.62 8.89 17.88
N ASP A 494 -19.95 8.89 17.82
CA ASP A 494 -20.70 9.63 16.80
C ASP A 494 -20.53 11.14 16.96
N GLU A 495 -20.59 11.65 18.19
CA GLU A 495 -20.35 13.06 18.52
C GLU A 495 -18.91 13.46 18.20
N LEU A 496 -17.92 12.70 18.70
CA LEU A 496 -16.51 12.96 18.46
C LEU A 496 -16.15 12.91 16.96
N PHE A 497 -16.75 12.01 16.20
CA PHE A 497 -16.56 11.93 14.75
C PHE A 497 -17.13 13.18 14.04
N GLY A 498 -18.28 13.67 14.47
CA GLY A 498 -18.86 14.92 13.97
C GLY A 498 -17.90 16.10 14.16
N GLU A 499 -17.33 16.24 15.36
CA GLU A 499 -16.36 17.29 15.67
C GLU A 499 -15.03 17.10 14.93
N PHE A 500 -14.53 15.85 14.82
CA PHE A 500 -13.31 15.53 14.06
C PHE A 500 -13.39 16.03 12.61
N VAL A 501 -14.45 15.69 11.90
CA VAL A 501 -14.68 16.19 10.53
C VAL A 501 -14.92 17.70 10.53
N GLY A 502 -15.55 18.22 11.58
CA GLY A 502 -15.76 19.66 11.81
C GLY A 502 -14.45 20.43 11.92
N PHE A 503 -13.43 19.91 12.62
CA PHE A 503 -12.11 20.55 12.70
C PHE A 503 -11.45 20.71 11.33
N TYR A 504 -11.50 19.69 10.48
CA TYR A 504 -11.03 19.83 9.11
C TYR A 504 -11.74 20.97 8.38
N ARG A 505 -13.06 20.96 8.37
CA ARG A 505 -13.88 21.93 7.62
C ARG A 505 -13.66 23.38 8.08
N ARG A 506 -13.56 23.60 9.39
CA ARG A 506 -13.34 24.92 9.98
C ARG A 506 -11.92 25.45 9.73
N ASN A 507 -10.90 24.58 9.78
CA ASN A 507 -9.51 25.01 9.82
C ASN A 507 -8.75 24.88 8.48
N ARG A 508 -9.29 24.20 7.45
CA ARG A 508 -8.59 23.96 6.18
C ARG A 508 -8.03 25.22 5.50
N ARG A 509 -8.72 26.36 5.64
CA ARG A 509 -8.25 27.64 5.07
C ARG A 509 -7.03 28.17 5.83
N ALA A 510 -7.03 28.08 7.14
CA ALA A 510 -5.90 28.48 7.98
C ALA A 510 -4.67 27.61 7.69
N TYR A 511 -4.83 26.28 7.60
CA TYR A 511 -3.75 25.37 7.23
C TYR A 511 -3.18 25.69 5.85
N ALA A 512 -4.04 25.92 4.86
CA ALA A 512 -3.60 26.31 3.53
C ALA A 512 -2.80 27.63 3.55
N HIS A 513 -3.21 28.61 4.35
CA HIS A 513 -2.48 29.88 4.49
C HIS A 513 -1.11 29.69 5.15
N LEU A 514 -1.05 28.90 6.23
CA LEU A 514 0.18 28.70 6.99
C LEU A 514 1.23 27.84 6.27
N ASN A 515 0.79 26.91 5.40
CA ASN A 515 1.67 25.86 4.89
C ASN A 515 2.04 25.98 3.40
N ARG A 516 1.25 26.68 2.57
CA ARG A 516 1.56 26.88 1.13
C ARG A 516 2.94 27.48 0.84
N PRO A 517 3.39 28.55 1.52
CA PRO A 517 4.70 29.16 1.23
C PRO A 517 5.88 28.27 1.66
N ARG A 518 5.67 27.37 2.63
CA ARG A 518 6.72 26.51 3.19
C ARG A 518 6.96 25.24 2.39
N MET A 519 6.08 24.91 1.47
CA MET A 519 6.21 23.75 0.58
C MET A 519 6.82 24.11 -0.78
N ALA A 520 7.06 25.40 -1.04
CA ALA A 520 7.68 25.89 -2.27
C ALA A 520 9.22 26.03 -2.19
N GLY A 521 9.83 25.62 -1.05
CA GLY A 521 11.27 25.70 -0.82
C GLY A 521 11.97 24.33 -0.91
#